data_b8218a787aec81c93b2570d8ad985c4c
#
_entry.id   b8218a787aec81c93b2570d8ad985c4c
#
_cell.length_a   1.000
_cell.length_b   1.000
_cell.length_c   1.000
_cell.angle_alpha   90.00
_cell.angle_beta   90.00
_cell.angle_gamma   90.00
#
_symmetry.space_group_name_H-M   'P 1'
#
loop_
_entity.id
_entity.type
_entity.pdbx_description
1 polymer ?
#
loop_
_entity_poly.entity_id
_entity_poly.type
_entity_poly.pdbx_seq_one_letter_code
_entity_poly.pdbx_strand_id
1 'polypeptide(L)'
;MSNGNIWVTDSLRMRSWTSWNPEIIVEAENSMYHASYSRVAGDPERVYVTPGTQNPEIAGRVSNNAYLEVQPVSMSANPGIVFYLPNVRSTTYSVYIVMVPATIVSTSYKAKPNCMSFTMGMANEKGKNVEVSKEWTVENNFTNDTTKVDTLYLGDVTFPMAYAGTGDYYPYLRVTSYVTSRMRDFQDRVMRIDCIILRPKELDDFLKEHPDYKYDDGTYN
;
A
#
# COMPACT_ATOMS: atom_id res chain seq x y z
N MET A 1 -46.78 2.65 10.89
CA MET A 1 -45.93 3.41 11.83
C MET A 1 -44.93 2.43 12.41
N SER A 2 -43.66 2.63 12.22
CA SER A 2 -42.64 1.80 12.82
C SER A 2 -42.36 2.36 14.22
N ASN A 3 -42.62 1.60 15.24
CA ASN A 3 -42.27 1.94 16.61
C ASN A 3 -40.78 1.64 16.78
N GLY A 4 -39.94 2.63 16.44
CA GLY A 4 -38.50 2.54 16.71
C GLY A 4 -38.26 2.59 18.22
N ASN A 5 -37.34 1.79 18.71
CA ASN A 5 -36.87 1.88 20.08
C ASN A 5 -35.92 3.09 20.20
N ILE A 6 -36.14 3.94 21.19
CA ILE A 6 -35.22 5.00 21.54
C ILE A 6 -34.34 4.49 22.70
N TRP A 7 -33.04 4.46 22.48
CA TRP A 7 -32.09 4.16 23.53
C TRP A 7 -31.52 5.47 24.08
N VAL A 8 -31.64 5.66 25.37
CA VAL A 8 -31.02 6.76 26.09
C VAL A 8 -29.68 6.27 26.63
N THR A 9 -28.61 6.96 26.31
CA THR A 9 -27.26 6.65 26.79
C THR A 9 -26.63 7.90 27.38
N ASP A 10 -25.85 7.72 28.44
CA ASP A 10 -25.16 8.82 29.12
C ASP A 10 -24.03 9.38 28.25
N SER A 11 -23.45 8.58 27.39
CA SER A 11 -22.44 9.01 26.44
C SER A 11 -22.41 8.09 25.23
N LEU A 12 -22.33 8.67 24.03
CA LEU A 12 -22.06 7.95 22.80
C LEU A 12 -20.60 8.20 22.41
N ARG A 13 -19.74 7.23 22.64
CA ARG A 13 -18.36 7.28 22.16
C ARG A 13 -18.26 6.56 20.84
N MET A 14 -18.43 7.30 19.74
CA MET A 14 -18.17 6.79 18.40
C MET A 14 -16.77 7.22 17.98
N ARG A 15 -15.95 6.24 17.59
CA ARG A 15 -14.67 6.50 16.96
C ARG A 15 -14.87 6.47 15.46
N SER A 16 -14.26 7.39 14.72
CA SER A 16 -14.43 7.49 13.27
C SER A 16 -14.10 6.18 12.56
N TRP A 17 -13.03 5.52 12.98
CA TRP A 17 -12.55 4.27 12.36
C TRP A 17 -13.38 3.03 12.66
N THR A 18 -14.23 3.04 13.69
CA THR A 18 -15.17 1.94 13.95
C THR A 18 -16.53 2.16 13.29
N SER A 19 -16.70 3.24 12.54
CA SER A 19 -17.99 3.61 11.94
C SER A 19 -17.87 3.99 10.46
N TRP A 20 -17.44 5.23 10.18
CA TRP A 20 -17.48 5.78 8.83
C TRP A 20 -16.13 5.89 8.14
N ASN A 21 -15.03 5.78 8.86
CA ASN A 21 -13.67 5.94 8.33
C ASN A 21 -12.75 4.78 8.76
N PRO A 22 -13.04 3.53 8.37
CA PRO A 22 -12.19 2.39 8.68
C PRO A 22 -10.84 2.46 7.94
N GLU A 23 -9.89 1.66 8.38
CA GLU A 23 -8.66 1.39 7.65
C GLU A 23 -9.00 0.79 6.26
N ILE A 24 -8.26 1.17 5.25
CA ILE A 24 -8.40 0.64 3.88
C ILE A 24 -7.15 -0.18 3.58
N ILE A 25 -7.35 -1.46 3.30
CA ILE A 25 -6.29 -2.37 2.87
C ILE A 25 -6.51 -2.65 1.38
N VAL A 26 -5.48 -2.40 0.58
CA VAL A 26 -5.46 -2.67 -0.85
C VAL A 26 -4.49 -3.82 -1.09
N GLU A 27 -5.06 -5.00 -1.26
CA GLU A 27 -4.30 -6.21 -1.51
C GLU A 27 -3.58 -6.14 -2.85
N ALA A 28 -2.26 -6.32 -2.84
CA ALA A 28 -1.46 -6.12 -4.03
C ALA A 28 -1.71 -7.18 -5.10
N GLU A 29 -2.05 -8.40 -4.69
CA GLU A 29 -2.35 -9.50 -5.62
C GLU A 29 -3.71 -9.34 -6.32
N ASN A 30 -4.58 -8.44 -5.84
CA ASN A 30 -5.87 -8.22 -6.45
C ASN A 30 -5.75 -7.38 -7.72
N SER A 31 -5.92 -8.03 -8.87
CA SER A 31 -5.79 -7.40 -10.19
C SER A 31 -6.77 -6.24 -10.47
N MET A 32 -7.81 -6.09 -9.65
CA MET A 32 -8.73 -4.95 -9.76
C MET A 32 -8.11 -3.64 -9.24
N TYR A 33 -7.09 -3.72 -8.38
CA TYR A 33 -6.52 -2.56 -7.71
C TYR A 33 -5.12 -2.19 -8.20
N HIS A 34 -4.58 -2.89 -9.21
CA HIS A 34 -3.30 -2.50 -9.76
C HIS A 34 -3.27 -2.51 -11.28
N ALA A 35 -2.39 -1.69 -11.84
CA ALA A 35 -2.01 -1.71 -13.24
C ALA A 35 -0.50 -1.57 -13.36
N SER A 36 0.10 -2.27 -14.29
CA SER A 36 1.51 -2.08 -14.58
C SER A 36 1.78 -0.66 -15.08
N TYR A 37 2.93 -0.12 -14.67
CA TYR A 37 3.39 1.20 -15.08
C TYR A 37 4.75 1.06 -15.74
N SER A 38 4.78 1.16 -17.07
CA SER A 38 6.02 1.25 -17.83
C SER A 38 6.28 2.70 -18.25
N ARG A 39 7.52 3.16 -18.07
CA ARG A 39 8.00 4.41 -18.67
C ARG A 39 8.32 4.25 -20.16
N VAL A 40 8.44 3.01 -20.61
CA VAL A 40 8.76 2.68 -21.99
C VAL A 40 7.51 2.08 -22.62
N ALA A 41 6.92 2.82 -23.56
CA ALA A 41 5.74 2.34 -24.30
C ALA A 41 6.09 1.02 -25.02
N GLY A 42 5.32 -0.03 -24.74
CA GLY A 42 5.44 -1.34 -25.41
C GLY A 42 6.14 -2.44 -24.64
N ASP A 43 6.73 -2.15 -23.48
CA ASP A 43 7.31 -3.19 -22.62
C ASP A 43 6.25 -3.69 -21.63
N PRO A 44 5.78 -4.94 -21.77
CA PRO A 44 4.90 -5.54 -20.77
C PRO A 44 5.70 -5.76 -19.50
N GLU A 45 5.27 -5.17 -18.40
CA GLU A 45 5.83 -5.44 -17.11
C GLU A 45 5.50 -6.86 -16.67
N ARG A 46 6.44 -7.48 -15.99
CA ARG A 46 6.28 -8.84 -15.48
C ARG A 46 5.73 -8.75 -14.07
N VAL A 47 4.42 -8.97 -13.96
CA VAL A 47 3.70 -8.92 -12.69
C VAL A 47 3.12 -10.30 -12.42
N TYR A 48 3.45 -10.87 -11.27
CA TYR A 48 3.06 -12.22 -10.90
C TYR A 48 2.44 -12.25 -9.51
N VAL A 49 1.31 -12.93 -9.38
CA VAL A 49 0.75 -13.27 -8.07
C VAL A 49 1.42 -14.53 -7.58
N THR A 50 2.06 -14.46 -6.42
CA THR A 50 2.81 -15.57 -5.83
C THR A 50 2.15 -15.99 -4.52
N PRO A 51 1.72 -17.28 -4.40
CA PRO A 51 1.18 -17.78 -3.14
C PRO A 51 2.21 -17.78 -2.02
N GLY A 52 1.84 -17.26 -0.86
CA GLY A 52 2.68 -17.27 0.34
C GLY A 52 2.99 -18.67 0.86
N THR A 53 2.12 -19.64 0.56
CA THR A 53 2.31 -21.07 0.91
C THR A 53 3.54 -21.71 0.27
N GLN A 54 4.06 -21.14 -0.81
CA GLN A 54 5.28 -21.66 -1.46
C GLN A 54 6.53 -21.50 -0.60
N ASN A 55 6.48 -20.63 0.40
CA ASN A 55 7.56 -20.42 1.32
C ASN A 55 7.08 -20.51 2.77
N PRO A 56 7.51 -21.53 3.54
CA PRO A 56 7.08 -21.72 4.93
C PRO A 56 7.40 -20.53 5.86
N GLU A 57 8.42 -19.73 5.53
CA GLU A 57 8.83 -18.61 6.37
C GLU A 57 7.87 -17.42 6.29
N ILE A 58 7.09 -17.31 5.20
CA ILE A 58 6.09 -16.25 5.04
C ILE A 58 4.65 -16.76 5.09
N ALA A 59 4.45 -18.08 5.08
CA ALA A 59 3.12 -18.64 5.19
C ALA A 59 2.41 -18.10 6.44
N GLY A 60 1.25 -17.48 6.25
CA GLY A 60 0.48 -16.84 7.31
C GLY A 60 1.05 -15.50 7.82
N ARG A 61 2.06 -14.92 7.15
CA ARG A 61 2.63 -13.60 7.48
C ARG A 61 2.33 -12.54 6.43
N VAL A 62 1.79 -12.94 5.31
CA VAL A 62 1.27 -12.07 4.24
C VAL A 62 -0.24 -12.17 4.21
N SER A 63 -0.91 -11.06 3.91
CA SER A 63 -2.37 -11.03 3.86
C SER A 63 -2.88 -11.92 2.72
N ASN A 64 -4.07 -12.47 2.85
CA ASN A 64 -4.65 -13.44 1.90
C ASN A 64 -3.71 -14.59 1.49
N ASN A 65 -2.58 -14.75 2.20
CA ASN A 65 -1.56 -15.74 1.93
C ASN A 65 -1.00 -15.69 0.48
N ALA A 66 -0.94 -14.50 -0.09
CA ALA A 66 -0.38 -14.23 -1.41
C ALA A 66 0.30 -12.85 -1.43
N TYR A 67 1.17 -12.62 -2.39
CA TYR A 67 1.78 -11.31 -2.63
C TYR A 67 2.02 -11.09 -4.12
N LEU A 68 2.21 -9.84 -4.49
CA LEU A 68 2.52 -9.44 -5.85
C LEU A 68 4.03 -9.33 -6.05
N GLU A 69 4.57 -10.00 -7.07
CA GLU A 69 5.95 -9.84 -7.50
C GLU A 69 5.99 -9.02 -8.79
N VAL A 70 6.72 -7.91 -8.78
CA VAL A 70 6.92 -7.02 -9.92
C VAL A 70 8.36 -7.12 -10.37
N GLN A 71 8.57 -7.74 -11.53
CA GLN A 71 9.91 -8.02 -12.08
C GLN A 71 10.28 -7.02 -13.17
N PRO A 72 11.56 -6.65 -13.27
CA PRO A 72 12.05 -5.82 -14.37
C PRO A 72 12.03 -6.57 -15.71
N VAL A 73 11.73 -5.86 -16.79
CA VAL A 73 11.78 -6.41 -18.17
C VAL A 73 13.20 -6.68 -18.65
N SER A 74 14.19 -6.02 -18.03
CA SER A 74 15.62 -6.22 -18.28
C SER A 74 16.43 -5.94 -17.02
N MET A 75 17.69 -6.37 -17.00
CA MET A 75 18.59 -6.16 -15.85
C MET A 75 18.86 -4.69 -15.51
N SER A 76 18.57 -3.77 -16.43
CA SER A 76 18.76 -2.33 -16.23
C SER A 76 17.47 -1.56 -16.02
N ALA A 77 16.31 -2.18 -16.26
CA ALA A 77 15.02 -1.53 -16.10
C ALA A 77 14.61 -1.42 -14.63
N ASN A 78 14.02 -0.30 -14.27
CA ASN A 78 13.36 -0.12 -12.99
C ASN A 78 11.86 -0.34 -13.19
N PRO A 79 11.29 -1.43 -12.68
CA PRO A 79 9.87 -1.69 -12.79
C PRO A 79 9.07 -0.72 -11.93
N GLY A 80 7.81 -0.52 -12.31
CA GLY A 80 6.85 0.26 -11.54
C GLY A 80 5.45 -0.32 -11.64
N ILE A 81 4.65 -0.03 -10.64
CA ILE A 81 3.25 -0.45 -10.56
C ILE A 81 2.42 0.69 -9.99
N VAL A 82 1.16 0.75 -10.40
CA VAL A 82 0.17 1.70 -9.89
C VAL A 82 -0.91 0.92 -9.15
N PHE A 83 -1.15 1.30 -7.90
CA PHE A 83 -2.27 0.80 -7.11
C PHE A 83 -3.38 1.83 -7.11
N TYR A 84 -4.59 1.41 -7.41
CA TYR A 84 -5.80 2.21 -7.27
C TYR A 84 -6.32 2.10 -5.85
N LEU A 85 -6.66 3.25 -5.25
CA LEU A 85 -7.04 3.34 -3.85
C LEU A 85 -8.55 3.47 -3.74
N PRO A 86 -9.29 2.39 -3.45
CA PRO A 86 -10.75 2.42 -3.38
C PRO A 86 -11.25 3.06 -2.08
N ASN A 87 -12.47 3.55 -2.11
CA ASN A 87 -13.23 3.96 -0.92
C ASN A 87 -12.55 5.02 -0.03
N VAL A 88 -11.66 5.82 -0.60
CA VAL A 88 -10.96 6.89 0.12
C VAL A 88 -11.96 7.95 0.56
N ARG A 89 -11.83 8.43 1.81
CA ARG A 89 -12.62 9.55 2.36
C ARG A 89 -11.84 10.85 2.24
N SER A 90 -12.57 11.96 2.31
CA SER A 90 -11.98 13.32 2.38
C SER A 90 -11.41 13.56 3.79
N THR A 91 -10.26 12.95 4.06
CA THR A 91 -9.57 13.01 5.34
C THR A 91 -8.08 12.74 5.17
N THR A 92 -7.34 12.79 6.28
CA THR A 92 -5.92 12.46 6.30
C THR A 92 -5.72 10.99 6.65
N TYR A 93 -4.86 10.32 5.89
CA TYR A 93 -4.40 8.95 6.15
C TYR A 93 -2.90 8.92 6.35
N SER A 94 -2.46 8.09 7.28
CA SER A 94 -1.09 7.57 7.31
C SER A 94 -1.00 6.40 6.33
N VAL A 95 -0.08 6.49 5.38
CA VAL A 95 0.05 5.50 4.29
C VAL A 95 1.21 4.58 4.55
N TYR A 96 0.97 3.29 4.41
CA TYR A 96 1.96 2.24 4.57
C TYR A 96 1.99 1.32 3.35
N ILE A 97 3.14 0.71 3.11
CA ILE A 97 3.29 -0.41 2.18
C ILE A 97 3.92 -1.59 2.92
N VAL A 98 3.38 -2.77 2.70
CA VAL A 98 3.92 -4.01 3.27
C VAL A 98 4.73 -4.74 2.21
N MET A 99 6.00 -4.98 2.53
CA MET A 99 6.97 -5.56 1.61
C MET A 99 7.40 -6.94 2.09
N VAL A 100 7.48 -7.86 1.14
CA VAL A 100 8.00 -9.22 1.37
C VAL A 100 9.49 -9.24 1.02
N PRO A 101 10.38 -9.65 1.94
CA PRO A 101 11.81 -9.58 1.73
C PRO A 101 12.34 -10.61 0.73
N ALA A 102 13.40 -10.28 0.03
CA ALA A 102 14.03 -11.15 -0.96
C ALA A 102 14.60 -12.45 -0.35
N THR A 103 15.05 -12.41 0.91
CA THR A 103 15.61 -13.59 1.62
C THR A 103 14.62 -14.74 1.72
N ILE A 104 13.33 -14.45 1.70
CA ILE A 104 12.28 -15.45 1.85
C ILE A 104 12.09 -16.27 0.57
N VAL A 105 12.42 -15.70 -0.57
CA VAL A 105 12.29 -16.37 -1.88
C VAL A 105 13.62 -16.96 -2.35
N SER A 106 14.71 -16.49 -1.77
CA SER A 106 16.05 -16.95 -2.12
C SER A 106 16.86 -17.20 -0.85
N THR A 107 17.26 -18.43 -0.63
CA THR A 107 18.24 -18.81 0.42
C THR A 107 19.62 -18.20 0.19
N SER A 108 19.76 -17.36 -0.84
CA SER A 108 21.01 -16.70 -1.17
C SER A 108 21.36 -15.65 -0.13
N TYR A 109 22.52 -15.77 0.49
CA TYR A 109 23.15 -14.74 1.33
C TYR A 109 23.37 -13.39 0.61
N LYS A 110 22.96 -13.28 -0.66
CA LYS A 110 23.02 -12.08 -1.50
C LYS A 110 21.67 -11.35 -1.61
N ALA A 111 20.71 -11.68 -0.77
CA ALA A 111 19.45 -10.94 -0.76
C ALA A 111 19.71 -9.46 -0.50
N LYS A 112 19.18 -8.63 -1.35
CA LYS A 112 19.36 -7.18 -1.32
C LYS A 112 18.04 -6.51 -1.01
N PRO A 113 18.06 -5.41 -0.24
CA PRO A 113 16.85 -4.61 -0.06
C PRO A 113 16.41 -3.97 -1.38
N ASN A 114 15.14 -3.68 -1.50
CA ASN A 114 14.64 -2.80 -2.55
C ASN A 114 14.99 -1.34 -2.22
N CYS A 115 15.18 -0.53 -3.23
CA CYS A 115 15.15 0.91 -3.13
C CYS A 115 14.02 1.41 -4.02
N MET A 116 13.09 2.16 -3.44
CA MET A 116 11.84 2.52 -4.10
C MET A 116 11.57 4.01 -4.00
N SER A 117 10.84 4.51 -4.98
CA SER A 117 10.20 5.83 -4.97
C SER A 117 8.70 5.67 -5.06
N PHE A 118 7.97 6.60 -4.47
CA PHE A 118 6.53 6.60 -4.39
C PHE A 118 5.97 7.91 -4.92
N THR A 119 4.85 7.84 -5.63
CA THR A 119 4.09 9.02 -6.06
C THR A 119 2.62 8.78 -5.81
N MET A 120 2.00 9.66 -5.06
CA MET A 120 0.55 9.67 -4.87
C MET A 120 -0.10 10.56 -5.92
N GLY A 121 -1.13 10.06 -6.58
CA GLY A 121 -1.98 10.82 -7.49
C GLY A 121 -3.41 10.89 -6.97
N MET A 122 -4.12 11.95 -7.34
CA MET A 122 -5.56 12.09 -7.07
C MET A 122 -6.25 12.95 -8.12
N ALA A 123 -7.58 12.88 -8.19
CA ALA A 123 -8.37 13.78 -8.99
C ALA A 123 -8.36 15.21 -8.40
N ASN A 124 -8.23 16.23 -9.25
CA ASN A 124 -8.47 17.61 -8.86
C ASN A 124 -9.95 17.99 -9.00
N GLU A 125 -10.30 19.21 -8.59
CA GLU A 125 -11.66 19.75 -8.70
C GLU A 125 -12.23 19.78 -10.12
N LYS A 126 -11.36 19.75 -11.15
CA LYS A 126 -11.74 19.68 -12.57
C LYS A 126 -11.77 18.25 -13.11
N GLY A 127 -11.63 17.26 -12.23
CA GLY A 127 -11.62 15.85 -12.60
C GLY A 127 -10.36 15.41 -13.35
N LYS A 128 -9.26 16.17 -13.32
CA LYS A 128 -7.98 15.74 -13.88
C LYS A 128 -7.13 15.11 -12.79
N ASN A 129 -6.48 14.01 -13.13
CA ASN A 129 -5.45 13.44 -12.26
C ASN A 129 -4.32 14.45 -12.10
N VAL A 130 -3.97 14.71 -10.85
CA VAL A 130 -2.82 15.52 -10.46
C VAL A 130 -1.96 14.68 -9.53
N GLU A 131 -0.66 14.80 -9.67
CA GLU A 131 0.23 14.29 -8.64
C GLU A 131 0.04 15.15 -7.40
N VAL A 132 -0.14 14.52 -6.27
CA VAL A 132 -0.20 15.20 -4.98
C VAL A 132 1.16 15.86 -4.79
N SER A 133 1.17 17.02 -4.19
CA SER A 133 2.31 17.92 -4.06
C SER A 133 3.68 17.21 -3.96
N LYS A 134 4.74 17.91 -4.34
CA LYS A 134 6.12 17.39 -4.30
C LYS A 134 6.56 16.78 -2.97
N GLU A 135 5.86 17.10 -1.90
CA GLU A 135 6.07 16.53 -0.56
C GLU A 135 5.80 15.02 -0.52
N TRP A 136 5.03 14.50 -1.49
CA TRP A 136 4.68 13.10 -1.61
C TRP A 136 5.49 12.31 -2.66
N THR A 137 6.29 12.99 -3.43
CA THR A 137 7.30 12.31 -4.25
C THR A 137 8.48 12.02 -3.35
N VAL A 138 8.49 10.93 -2.65
CA VAL A 138 9.63 10.52 -1.87
C VAL A 138 10.65 9.94 -2.80
N GLU A 139 11.59 10.78 -3.20
CA GLU A 139 12.71 10.38 -4.01
C GLU A 139 13.69 9.57 -3.15
N ASN A 140 13.86 8.31 -3.48
CA ASN A 140 15.09 7.56 -3.28
C ASN A 140 15.43 7.00 -1.91
N ASN A 141 14.55 6.91 -0.93
CA ASN A 141 14.98 6.58 0.43
C ASN A 141 14.23 5.44 1.13
N PHE A 142 13.31 4.76 0.45
CA PHE A 142 12.63 3.63 1.08
C PHE A 142 13.33 2.33 0.74
N THR A 143 13.93 1.76 1.76
CA THR A 143 14.50 0.43 1.70
C THR A 143 13.76 -0.45 2.71
N ASN A 144 13.34 -1.63 2.27
CA ASN A 144 12.73 -2.63 3.14
C ASN A 144 13.77 -3.46 3.89
N ASP A 145 13.35 -4.05 4.99
CA ASP A 145 14.13 -5.09 5.67
C ASP A 145 14.29 -6.31 4.77
N THR A 146 15.49 -6.86 4.69
CA THR A 146 15.77 -8.03 3.86
C THR A 146 15.41 -9.35 4.53
N THR A 147 15.11 -9.36 5.84
CA THR A 147 15.00 -10.56 6.66
C THR A 147 13.57 -10.88 7.11
N LYS A 148 12.64 -9.95 6.99
CA LYS A 148 11.25 -10.09 7.45
C LYS A 148 10.28 -9.35 6.55
N VAL A 149 9.00 -9.69 6.66
CA VAL A 149 7.92 -8.86 6.13
C VAL A 149 7.98 -7.50 6.83
N ASP A 150 8.05 -6.44 6.05
CA ASP A 150 8.35 -5.09 6.54
C ASP A 150 7.25 -4.11 6.15
N THR A 151 6.75 -3.38 7.14
CA THR A 151 5.72 -2.36 6.96
C THR A 151 6.39 -0.98 6.96
N LEU A 152 6.48 -0.38 5.78
CA LEU A 152 7.10 0.91 5.58
C LEU A 152 6.07 2.02 5.67
N TYR A 153 6.27 2.96 6.58
CA TYR A 153 5.49 4.20 6.62
C TYR A 153 5.96 5.15 5.53
N LEU A 154 5.05 5.53 4.64
CA LEU A 154 5.36 6.41 3.52
C LEU A 154 5.13 7.89 3.83
N GLY A 155 4.29 8.19 4.81
CA GLY A 155 3.92 9.55 5.23
C GLY A 155 2.40 9.72 5.33
N ASP A 156 1.98 10.94 5.68
CA ASP A 156 0.56 11.29 5.78
C ASP A 156 0.09 11.98 4.49
N VAL A 157 -1.11 11.67 4.04
CA VAL A 157 -1.75 12.33 2.90
C VAL A 157 -3.17 12.77 3.26
N THR A 158 -3.52 13.97 2.84
CA THR A 158 -4.89 14.49 2.95
C THR A 158 -5.56 14.45 1.59
N PHE A 159 -6.64 13.68 1.49
CA PHE A 159 -7.44 13.65 0.28
C PHE A 159 -8.49 14.77 0.35
N PRO A 160 -8.54 15.68 -0.65
CA PRO A 160 -9.47 16.81 -0.64
C PRO A 160 -10.92 16.39 -0.90
N MET A 161 -11.12 15.22 -1.48
CA MET A 161 -12.44 14.67 -1.79
C MET A 161 -12.50 13.17 -1.55
N ALA A 162 -13.71 12.68 -1.25
CA ALA A 162 -13.97 11.25 -1.14
C ALA A 162 -14.06 10.63 -2.54
N TYR A 163 -13.67 9.35 -2.62
CA TYR A 163 -13.78 8.54 -3.81
C TYR A 163 -14.50 7.22 -3.49
N ALA A 164 -15.64 7.01 -4.15
CA ALA A 164 -16.52 5.86 -3.89
C ALA A 164 -16.35 4.69 -4.87
N GLY A 165 -15.28 4.67 -5.64
CA GLY A 165 -14.96 3.56 -6.54
C GLY A 165 -15.59 3.66 -7.94
N THR A 166 -16.22 4.78 -8.29
CA THR A 166 -16.81 5.00 -9.62
C THR A 166 -16.32 6.30 -10.24
N GLY A 167 -15.99 6.28 -11.54
CA GLY A 167 -15.55 7.43 -12.31
C GLY A 167 -14.20 7.18 -13.01
N ASP A 168 -13.81 8.10 -13.89
CA ASP A 168 -12.59 8.01 -14.71
C ASP A 168 -11.33 8.38 -13.93
N TYR A 169 -11.45 8.84 -12.69
CA TYR A 169 -10.36 9.33 -11.87
C TYR A 169 -10.32 8.56 -10.55
N TYR A 170 -9.11 8.12 -10.20
CA TYR A 170 -8.85 7.30 -9.03
C TYR A 170 -7.71 7.90 -8.22
N PRO A 171 -7.84 7.99 -6.90
CA PRO A 171 -6.65 8.15 -6.07
C PRO A 171 -5.74 6.93 -6.33
N TYR A 172 -4.46 7.16 -6.54
CA TYR A 172 -3.52 6.08 -6.81
C TYR A 172 -2.19 6.28 -6.09
N LEU A 173 -1.55 5.18 -5.79
CA LEU A 173 -0.15 5.12 -5.36
C LEU A 173 0.67 4.47 -6.46
N ARG A 174 1.66 5.19 -6.98
CA ARG A 174 2.67 4.65 -7.89
C ARG A 174 3.90 4.24 -7.08
N VAL A 175 4.31 3.00 -7.24
CA VAL A 175 5.52 2.45 -6.66
C VAL A 175 6.49 2.18 -7.78
N THR A 176 7.71 2.70 -7.71
CA THR A 176 8.73 2.50 -8.74
C THR A 176 10.03 2.09 -8.08
N SER A 177 10.64 1.01 -8.56
CA SER A 177 12.01 0.67 -8.17
C SER A 177 12.96 1.80 -8.59
N TYR A 178 13.87 2.16 -7.70
CA TYR A 178 14.86 3.20 -7.95
C TYR A 178 16.28 2.65 -7.75
N VAL A 179 16.77 1.92 -8.74
CA VAL A 179 18.10 1.32 -8.69
C VAL A 179 18.94 1.84 -9.84
N THR A 180 19.90 2.68 -9.52
CA THR A 180 20.88 3.17 -10.50
C THR A 180 21.95 2.11 -10.80
N SER A 181 22.77 2.34 -11.82
CA SER A 181 23.89 1.43 -12.15
C SER A 181 24.89 1.25 -10.98
N ARG A 182 25.04 2.27 -10.13
CA ARG A 182 25.91 2.23 -8.95
C ARG A 182 25.31 1.42 -7.79
N MET A 183 23.99 1.31 -7.76
CA MET A 183 23.23 0.65 -6.66
C MET A 183 22.97 -0.83 -6.95
N ARG A 184 23.12 -1.29 -8.19
CA ARG A 184 22.77 -2.65 -8.62
C ARG A 184 23.43 -3.78 -7.81
N ASP A 185 24.59 -3.49 -7.22
CA ASP A 185 25.31 -4.48 -6.43
C ASP A 185 24.79 -4.55 -4.97
N PHE A 186 23.98 -3.57 -4.55
CA PHE A 186 23.46 -3.43 -3.17
C PHE A 186 21.95 -3.46 -3.10
N GLN A 187 21.23 -3.25 -4.22
CA GLN A 187 19.77 -3.12 -4.26
C GLN A 187 19.17 -4.10 -5.28
N ASP A 188 18.00 -4.63 -4.95
CA ASP A 188 17.19 -5.44 -5.85
C ASP A 188 16.14 -4.59 -6.58
N ARG A 189 15.86 -4.95 -7.83
CA ARG A 189 14.81 -4.32 -8.63
C ARG A 189 13.48 -5.05 -8.55
N VAL A 190 13.50 -6.33 -8.20
CA VAL A 190 12.28 -7.11 -8.04
C VAL A 190 11.58 -6.67 -6.77
N MET A 191 10.39 -6.07 -6.90
CA MET A 191 9.59 -5.67 -5.75
C MET A 191 8.58 -6.76 -5.42
N ARG A 192 8.46 -7.08 -4.13
CA ARG A 192 7.47 -8.03 -3.61
C ARG A 192 6.60 -7.30 -2.61
N ILE A 193 5.35 -7.09 -2.99
CA ILE A 193 4.40 -6.23 -2.29
C ILE A 193 3.24 -7.09 -1.80
N ASP A 194 2.97 -7.03 -0.52
CA ASP A 194 1.83 -7.69 0.10
C ASP A 194 0.58 -6.82 -0.03
N CYS A 195 0.56 -5.67 0.61
CA CYS A 195 -0.57 -4.76 0.55
C CYS A 195 -0.17 -3.29 0.74
N ILE A 196 -1.11 -2.40 0.42
CA ILE A 196 -1.06 -0.97 0.75
C ILE A 196 -2.09 -0.72 1.85
N ILE A 197 -1.70 0.00 2.90
CA ILE A 197 -2.58 0.33 4.01
C ILE A 197 -2.75 1.85 4.07
N LEU A 198 -4.01 2.30 4.00
CA LEU A 198 -4.38 3.68 4.31
C LEU A 198 -5.08 3.68 5.67
N ARG A 199 -4.35 4.04 6.69
CA ARG A 199 -4.87 4.13 8.05
C ARG A 199 -5.33 5.54 8.34
N PRO A 200 -6.59 5.78 8.75
CA PRO A 200 -7.03 7.09 9.17
C PRO A 200 -6.07 7.69 10.19
N LYS A 201 -5.65 8.94 10.01
CA LYS A 201 -4.66 9.59 10.87
C LYS A 201 -5.03 9.55 12.34
N GLU A 202 -6.30 9.75 12.66
CA GLU A 202 -6.82 9.63 14.04
C GLU A 202 -6.59 8.23 14.64
N LEU A 203 -6.81 7.17 13.85
CA LEU A 203 -6.54 5.80 14.30
C LEU A 203 -5.06 5.58 14.48
N ASP A 204 -4.24 6.02 13.53
CA ASP A 204 -2.79 5.85 13.57
C ASP A 204 -2.16 6.53 14.79
N ASP A 205 -2.58 7.75 15.08
CA ASP A 205 -2.13 8.49 16.27
C ASP A 205 -2.62 7.81 17.56
N PHE A 206 -3.88 7.38 17.57
CA PHE A 206 -4.42 6.64 18.71
C PHE A 206 -3.65 5.33 18.99
N LEU A 207 -3.31 4.56 17.96
CA LEU A 207 -2.54 3.33 18.12
C LEU A 207 -1.12 3.58 18.61
N LYS A 208 -0.50 4.68 18.22
CA LYS A 208 0.81 5.09 18.73
C LYS A 208 0.78 5.46 20.22
N GLU A 209 -0.30 6.08 20.65
CA GLU A 209 -0.51 6.43 22.08
C GLU A 209 -0.95 5.22 22.92
N HIS A 210 -1.57 4.22 22.30
CA HIS A 210 -2.14 3.06 22.95
C HIS A 210 -1.65 1.74 22.28
N PRO A 211 -0.37 1.40 22.43
CA PRO A 211 0.23 0.26 21.72
C PRO A 211 -0.39 -1.09 22.08
N ASP A 212 -1.02 -1.21 23.24
CA ASP A 212 -1.70 -2.43 23.69
C ASP A 212 -3.14 -2.54 23.15
N TYR A 213 -3.63 -1.52 22.45
CA TYR A 213 -4.97 -1.54 21.88
C TYR A 213 -5.00 -2.50 20.69
N LYS A 214 -5.89 -3.48 20.76
CA LYS A 214 -6.17 -4.36 19.61
C LYS A 214 -7.22 -3.72 18.73
N TYR A 215 -6.80 -3.26 17.58
CA TYR A 215 -7.69 -2.79 16.55
C TYR A 215 -8.30 -4.00 15.85
N ASP A 216 -9.63 -4.08 15.90
CA ASP A 216 -10.40 -5.06 15.14
C ASP A 216 -11.03 -4.33 13.95
N ASP A 217 -10.52 -4.60 12.77
CA ASP A 217 -11.03 -4.05 11.51
C ASP A 217 -12.22 -4.84 10.96
N GLY A 218 -12.65 -5.88 11.69
CA GLY A 218 -13.75 -6.76 11.29
C GLY A 218 -13.38 -7.78 10.23
N THR A 219 -12.10 -7.91 9.87
CA THR A 219 -11.65 -8.85 8.82
C THR A 219 -11.25 -10.22 9.35
N TYR A 220 -11.23 -10.42 10.66
CA TYR A 220 -10.88 -11.69 11.29
C TYR A 220 -12.12 -12.43 11.80
N ASN A 221 -12.55 -13.37 11.02
CA ASN A 221 -13.31 -14.57 11.45
C ASN A 221 -12.60 -15.83 10.97
#